data_c532becf583868d90c4090e5c801016e
#
_entry.id   c532becf583868d90c4090e5c801016e
#
_cell.length_a   1.000
_cell.length_b   1.000
_cell.length_c   1.000
_cell.angle_alpha   90.00
_cell.angle_beta   90.00
_cell.angle_gamma   90.00
#
_symmetry.space_group_name_H-M   'P 1'
#
loop_
_entity.id
_entity.type
_entity.pdbx_description
1 polymer ?
#
loop_
_entity_poly.entity_id
_entity_poly.type
_entity_poly.pdbx_seq_one_letter_code
_entity_poly.pdbx_strand_id
1 'polypeptide(L)'
;MIRNYAILFLLLINAYCTSSASAQKLTYKILLNNKMIGTLLADRQVQKEKVNYVLQSKMSVHKILTFDIEYKLESDFINGKMIASTAYQKTNNKIHTNTITKWDGVQYTVQLPDENLARINKNINYNMCTIYYLEPIGLTQIYSDAFGKFLNIRSLGNHRYELTLPDGKTNYYNYAAGICFQVESEQLFSKIIFRLTR
;
A
#
# COMPACT_ATOMS: atom_id res chain seq x y z
N MET A 1 30.03 17.80 68.71
CA MET A 1 28.78 17.72 67.94
C MET A 1 29.13 17.87 66.47
N ILE A 2 29.22 16.74 65.75
CA ILE A 2 29.49 16.74 64.29
C ILE A 2 28.19 16.37 63.62
N ARG A 3 27.61 17.31 62.85
CA ARG A 3 26.36 17.09 62.07
C ARG A 3 26.77 16.61 60.68
N ASN A 4 26.45 15.33 60.39
CA ASN A 4 26.59 14.72 59.09
C ASN A 4 25.50 15.25 58.13
N TYR A 5 25.91 15.95 57.07
CA TYR A 5 25.03 16.28 55.95
C TYR A 5 25.11 15.13 54.92
N ALA A 6 24.06 14.33 54.85
CA ALA A 6 23.86 13.37 53.79
C ALA A 6 23.40 14.10 52.51
N ILE A 7 24.28 14.17 51.50
CA ILE A 7 23.97 14.71 50.18
C ILE A 7 23.22 13.63 49.42
N LEU A 8 21.93 13.80 49.27
CA LEU A 8 21.07 12.95 48.43
C LEU A 8 21.29 13.32 46.95
N PHE A 9 22.10 12.53 46.25
CA PHE A 9 22.32 12.69 44.80
C PHE A 9 21.15 12.09 44.04
N LEU A 10 20.19 12.95 43.63
CA LEU A 10 19.04 12.54 42.81
C LEU A 10 19.51 12.32 41.36
N LEU A 11 19.79 11.07 40.99
CA LEU A 11 20.03 10.68 39.60
C LEU A 11 18.73 10.78 38.79
N LEU A 12 18.57 11.91 38.08
CA LEU A 12 17.54 12.06 37.02
C LEU A 12 17.94 11.16 35.85
N ILE A 13 17.40 9.95 35.81
CA ILE A 13 17.47 9.08 34.65
C ILE A 13 16.52 9.68 33.59
N ASN A 14 17.08 10.49 32.69
CA ASN A 14 16.39 10.86 31.45
C ASN A 14 16.25 9.61 30.57
N ALA A 15 15.10 8.94 30.66
CA ALA A 15 14.72 7.92 29.71
C ALA A 15 14.49 8.59 28.35
N TYR A 16 15.53 8.66 27.54
CA TYR A 16 15.39 9.01 26.13
C TYR A 16 14.55 7.90 25.48
N CYS A 17 13.27 8.20 25.25
CA CYS A 17 12.38 7.38 24.44
C CYS A 17 12.94 7.43 23.01
N THR A 18 13.86 6.52 22.66
CA THR A 18 14.35 6.37 21.28
C THR A 18 13.17 5.86 20.45
N SER A 19 12.56 6.75 19.70
CA SER A 19 11.59 6.37 18.67
C SER A 19 12.28 5.50 17.65
N SER A 20 12.10 4.18 17.73
CA SER A 20 12.63 3.26 16.74
C SER A 20 11.89 3.47 15.43
N ALA A 21 12.60 3.92 14.40
CA ALA A 21 12.12 3.81 13.03
C ALA A 21 12.12 2.32 12.64
N SER A 22 11.02 1.83 12.10
CA SER A 22 10.91 0.45 11.60
C SER A 22 10.67 0.50 10.10
N ALA A 23 11.41 -0.31 9.35
CA ALA A 23 11.23 -0.49 7.91
C ALA A 23 10.94 -1.96 7.60
N GLN A 24 9.98 -2.20 6.74
CA GLN A 24 9.63 -3.54 6.27
C GLN A 24 9.56 -3.54 4.76
N LYS A 25 10.36 -4.42 4.12
CA LYS A 25 10.40 -4.58 2.67
C LYS A 25 9.88 -5.96 2.28
N LEU A 26 8.99 -5.99 1.31
CA LEU A 26 8.45 -7.22 0.72
C LEU A 26 8.75 -7.21 -0.77
N THR A 27 9.19 -8.35 -1.29
CA THR A 27 9.47 -8.52 -2.72
C THR A 27 8.60 -9.62 -3.28
N TYR A 28 7.93 -9.33 -4.40
CA TYR A 28 7.07 -10.30 -5.08
C TYR A 28 7.60 -10.58 -6.48
N LYS A 29 7.64 -11.86 -6.86
CA LYS A 29 7.77 -12.26 -8.27
C LYS A 29 6.42 -12.07 -8.95
N ILE A 30 6.43 -11.49 -10.15
CA ILE A 30 5.26 -11.37 -11.01
C ILE A 30 5.32 -12.47 -12.05
N LEU A 31 4.30 -13.33 -12.08
CA LEU A 31 4.24 -14.53 -12.90
C LEU A 31 3.06 -14.46 -13.87
N LEU A 32 3.29 -14.80 -15.11
CA LEU A 32 2.27 -15.06 -16.13
C LEU A 32 2.48 -16.47 -16.68
N ASN A 33 1.48 -17.35 -16.52
CA ASN A 33 1.58 -18.77 -16.90
C ASN A 33 2.83 -19.44 -16.29
N ASN A 34 3.09 -19.21 -15.02
CA ASN A 34 4.26 -19.67 -14.25
C ASN A 34 5.62 -19.12 -14.73
N LYS A 35 5.66 -18.28 -15.75
CA LYS A 35 6.88 -17.63 -16.22
C LYS A 35 7.02 -16.26 -15.54
N MET A 36 8.20 -15.98 -14.99
CA MET A 36 8.48 -14.68 -14.37
C MET A 36 8.53 -13.59 -15.47
N ILE A 37 7.74 -12.53 -15.25
CA ILE A 37 7.65 -11.38 -16.15
C ILE A 37 8.07 -10.06 -15.49
N GLY A 38 8.33 -10.07 -14.19
CA GLY A 38 8.72 -8.87 -13.45
C GLY A 38 8.78 -9.06 -11.94
N THR A 39 8.92 -7.93 -11.25
CA THR A 39 8.94 -7.85 -9.79
C THR A 39 8.07 -6.70 -9.28
N LEU A 40 7.52 -6.87 -8.07
CA LEU A 40 6.93 -5.80 -7.29
C LEU A 40 7.70 -5.68 -5.97
N LEU A 41 8.11 -4.47 -5.66
CA LEU A 41 8.70 -4.10 -4.38
C LEU A 41 7.67 -3.33 -3.57
N ALA A 42 7.44 -3.75 -2.33
CA ALA A 42 6.65 -3.02 -1.36
C ALA A 42 7.56 -2.60 -0.21
N ASP A 43 7.56 -1.32 0.13
CA ASP A 43 8.33 -0.72 1.22
C ASP A 43 7.36 -0.04 2.18
N ARG A 44 7.51 -0.29 3.47
CA ARG A 44 6.77 0.34 4.55
C ARG A 44 7.75 0.91 5.56
N GLN A 45 7.68 2.20 5.80
CA GLN A 45 8.53 2.92 6.77
C GLN A 45 7.64 3.53 7.84
N VAL A 46 7.95 3.22 9.10
CA VAL A 46 7.21 3.71 10.27
C VAL A 46 8.13 4.64 11.06
N GLN A 47 7.68 5.87 11.33
CA GLN A 47 8.34 6.87 12.15
C GLN A 47 7.31 7.50 13.09
N LYS A 48 7.27 7.06 14.34
CA LYS A 48 6.25 7.46 15.31
C LYS A 48 4.84 7.21 14.75
N GLU A 49 4.03 8.27 14.69
CA GLU A 49 2.67 8.24 14.13
C GLU A 49 2.59 8.25 12.60
N LYS A 50 3.73 8.45 11.92
CA LYS A 50 3.81 8.52 10.47
C LYS A 50 4.16 7.17 9.87
N VAL A 51 3.45 6.79 8.83
CA VAL A 51 3.76 5.61 8.02
C VAL A 51 3.76 6.01 6.56
N ASN A 52 4.88 5.77 5.88
CA ASN A 52 4.99 5.87 4.43
C ASN A 52 4.98 4.48 3.82
N TYR A 53 4.22 4.31 2.75
CA TYR A 53 4.18 3.10 1.94
C TYR A 53 4.56 3.43 0.50
N VAL A 54 5.38 2.59 -0.11
CA VAL A 54 5.75 2.69 -1.52
C VAL A 54 5.61 1.31 -2.16
N LEU A 55 4.84 1.21 -3.24
CA LEU A 55 4.80 0.05 -4.12
C LEU A 55 5.42 0.43 -5.46
N GLN A 56 6.30 -0.41 -5.98
CA GLN A 56 6.90 -0.23 -7.30
C GLN A 56 6.92 -1.56 -8.03
N SER A 57 6.41 -1.59 -9.25
CA SER A 57 6.55 -2.77 -10.11
C SER A 57 7.04 -2.41 -11.49
N LYS A 58 7.86 -3.31 -12.04
CA LYS A 58 8.25 -3.32 -13.45
C LYS A 58 8.01 -4.72 -13.99
N MET A 59 7.30 -4.80 -15.09
CA MET A 59 7.05 -6.07 -15.77
C MET A 59 7.13 -5.89 -17.27
N SER A 60 7.59 -6.94 -17.95
CA SER A 60 7.67 -7.01 -19.40
C SER A 60 6.95 -8.27 -19.89
N VAL A 61 5.94 -8.07 -20.72
CA VAL A 61 5.15 -9.15 -21.30
C VAL A 61 5.46 -9.26 -22.77
N HIS A 62 6.07 -10.36 -23.16
CA HIS A 62 6.37 -10.68 -24.56
C HIS A 62 5.29 -11.63 -25.11
N LYS A 63 4.50 -11.12 -26.06
CA LYS A 63 3.59 -11.94 -26.88
C LYS A 63 3.99 -11.71 -28.34
N ILE A 64 3.05 -11.24 -29.20
CA ILE A 64 3.36 -10.77 -30.56
C ILE A 64 4.09 -9.41 -30.48
N LEU A 65 3.72 -8.60 -29.49
CA LEU A 65 4.36 -7.33 -29.15
C LEU A 65 4.85 -7.38 -27.71
N THR A 66 5.87 -6.57 -27.40
CA THR A 66 6.38 -6.38 -26.05
C THR A 66 5.61 -5.24 -25.35
N PHE A 67 5.15 -5.50 -24.14
CA PHE A 67 4.52 -4.52 -23.28
C PHE A 67 5.36 -4.35 -22.02
N ASP A 68 5.99 -3.17 -21.88
CA ASP A 68 6.70 -2.78 -20.67
C ASP A 68 5.77 -1.96 -19.80
N ILE A 69 5.48 -2.46 -18.61
CA ILE A 69 4.55 -1.84 -17.68
C ILE A 69 5.31 -1.44 -16.42
N GLU A 70 5.24 -0.15 -16.09
CA GLU A 70 5.71 0.39 -14.82
C GLU A 70 4.55 0.91 -14.01
N TYR A 71 4.54 0.58 -12.71
CA TYR A 71 3.57 1.04 -11.74
C TYR A 71 4.28 1.54 -10.49
N LYS A 72 3.89 2.72 -10.01
CA LYS A 72 4.30 3.27 -8.73
C LYS A 72 3.08 3.76 -7.97
N LEU A 73 3.01 3.39 -6.70
CA LEU A 73 2.04 3.90 -5.75
C LEU A 73 2.78 4.30 -4.48
N GLU A 74 2.51 5.49 -3.99
CA GLU A 74 3.08 6.02 -2.77
C GLU A 74 1.97 6.63 -1.92
N SER A 75 1.99 6.38 -0.61
CA SER A 75 0.99 6.94 0.29
C SER A 75 1.54 7.21 1.69
N ASP A 76 1.15 8.35 2.24
CA ASP A 76 1.50 8.81 3.56
C ASP A 76 0.31 8.72 4.50
N PHE A 77 0.54 8.18 5.69
CA PHE A 77 -0.44 8.08 6.76
C PHE A 77 0.07 8.78 8.02
N ILE A 78 -0.83 9.41 8.75
CA ILE A 78 -0.59 9.93 10.10
C ILE A 78 -1.70 9.42 11.01
N ASN A 79 -1.35 8.80 12.13
CA ASN A 79 -2.31 8.21 13.08
C ASN A 79 -3.33 7.27 12.38
N GLY A 80 -2.87 6.48 11.41
CA GLY A 80 -3.72 5.53 10.68
C GLY A 80 -4.66 6.15 9.64
N LYS A 81 -4.60 7.47 9.41
CA LYS A 81 -5.36 8.17 8.37
C LYS A 81 -4.44 8.56 7.22
N MET A 82 -4.82 8.26 5.99
CA MET A 82 -4.09 8.69 4.80
C MET A 82 -4.13 10.22 4.68
N ILE A 83 -2.98 10.83 4.42
CA ILE A 83 -2.84 12.27 4.22
C ILE A 83 -2.62 12.59 2.75
N ALA A 84 -1.88 11.76 2.06
CA ALA A 84 -1.64 11.90 0.63
C ALA A 84 -1.41 10.54 -0.01
N SER A 85 -1.73 10.43 -1.30
CA SER A 85 -1.24 9.35 -2.15
C SER A 85 -1.06 9.80 -3.60
N THR A 86 -0.15 9.12 -4.30
CA THR A 86 0.05 9.26 -5.75
C THR A 86 0.08 7.88 -6.37
N ALA A 87 -0.67 7.69 -7.45
CA ALA A 87 -0.66 6.47 -8.24
C ALA A 87 -0.27 6.79 -9.67
N TYR A 88 0.77 6.12 -10.17
CA TYR A 88 1.29 6.30 -11.51
C TYR A 88 1.42 4.96 -12.21
N GLN A 89 0.95 4.89 -13.45
CA GLN A 89 1.13 3.73 -14.34
C GLN A 89 1.40 4.18 -15.75
N LYS A 90 2.40 3.56 -16.39
CA LYS A 90 2.63 3.68 -17.83
C LYS A 90 2.82 2.31 -18.48
N THR A 91 2.48 2.23 -19.76
CA THR A 91 2.74 1.07 -20.62
C THR A 91 3.36 1.59 -21.92
N ASN A 92 4.56 1.09 -22.29
CA ASN A 92 5.29 1.53 -23.48
C ASN A 92 5.36 3.06 -23.61
N ASN A 93 5.76 3.76 -22.54
CA ASN A 93 5.83 5.22 -22.43
C ASN A 93 4.48 5.97 -22.44
N LYS A 94 3.33 5.33 -22.65
CA LYS A 94 2.01 5.95 -22.51
C LYS A 94 1.55 5.90 -21.06
N ILE A 95 1.23 7.06 -20.49
CA ILE A 95 0.69 7.17 -19.13
C ILE A 95 -0.79 6.79 -19.16
N HIS A 96 -1.19 5.89 -18.26
CA HIS A 96 -2.58 5.45 -18.09
C HIS A 96 -3.18 5.89 -16.76
N THR A 97 -2.33 6.08 -15.76
CA THR A 97 -2.75 6.53 -14.42
C THR A 97 -1.76 7.59 -13.93
N ASN A 98 -2.29 8.70 -13.47
CA ASN A 98 -1.58 9.75 -12.75
C ASN A 98 -2.59 10.41 -11.79
N THR A 99 -2.92 9.67 -10.74
CA THR A 99 -3.94 10.09 -9.77
C THR A 99 -3.25 10.61 -8.52
N ILE A 100 -3.66 11.78 -8.04
CA ILE A 100 -3.14 12.40 -6.83
C ILE A 100 -4.29 12.62 -5.86
N THR A 101 -4.15 12.12 -4.63
CA THR A 101 -5.11 12.30 -3.55
C THR A 101 -4.45 13.03 -2.39
N LYS A 102 -5.09 14.09 -1.88
CA LYS A 102 -4.58 14.88 -0.75
C LYS A 102 -5.71 15.22 0.23
N TRP A 103 -5.42 15.10 1.52
CA TRP A 103 -6.25 15.61 2.60
C TRP A 103 -5.99 17.11 2.80
N ASP A 104 -7.04 17.93 2.77
CA ASP A 104 -6.94 19.40 2.92
C ASP A 104 -7.25 19.91 4.35
N GLY A 105 -7.51 18.98 5.26
CA GLY A 105 -7.95 19.29 6.63
C GLY A 105 -9.43 19.01 6.88
N VAL A 106 -10.25 18.98 5.83
CA VAL A 106 -11.72 18.77 5.88
C VAL A 106 -12.14 17.56 5.04
N GLN A 107 -11.60 17.41 3.85
CA GLN A 107 -11.93 16.37 2.87
C GLN A 107 -10.70 16.01 2.04
N TYR A 108 -10.80 14.93 1.27
CA TYR A 108 -9.79 14.64 0.25
C TYR A 108 -10.17 15.30 -1.07
N THR A 109 -9.16 15.89 -1.71
CA THR A 109 -9.20 16.24 -3.13
C THR A 109 -8.51 15.16 -3.93
N VAL A 110 -9.13 14.71 -5.01
CA VAL A 110 -8.61 13.68 -5.91
C VAL A 110 -8.51 14.26 -7.30
N GLN A 111 -7.29 14.38 -7.80
CA GLN A 111 -7.00 14.75 -9.18
C GLN A 111 -6.82 13.48 -10.00
N LEU A 112 -7.68 13.28 -11.01
CA LEU A 112 -7.65 12.16 -11.93
C LEU A 112 -6.79 12.47 -13.17
N PRO A 113 -6.40 11.46 -13.96
CA PRO A 113 -5.54 11.64 -15.15
C PRO A 113 -6.13 12.57 -16.23
N ASP A 114 -7.45 12.69 -16.30
CA ASP A 114 -8.22 13.56 -17.21
C ASP A 114 -8.45 14.97 -16.66
N GLU A 115 -7.66 15.36 -15.64
CA GLU A 115 -7.74 16.65 -14.94
C GLU A 115 -9.05 16.88 -14.15
N ASN A 116 -9.96 15.91 -14.12
CA ASN A 116 -11.16 15.99 -13.30
C ASN A 116 -10.79 15.95 -11.81
N LEU A 117 -11.50 16.79 -11.04
CA LEU A 117 -11.36 16.85 -9.59
C LEU A 117 -12.57 16.20 -8.92
N ALA A 118 -12.31 15.21 -8.08
CA ALA A 118 -13.30 14.60 -7.20
C ALA A 118 -13.03 14.97 -5.75
N ARG A 119 -14.05 14.85 -4.89
CA ARG A 119 -13.95 15.09 -3.45
C ARG A 119 -14.48 13.89 -2.66
N ILE A 120 -13.80 13.56 -1.56
CA ILE A 120 -14.19 12.44 -0.70
C ILE A 120 -14.22 12.94 0.75
N ASN A 121 -15.39 12.84 1.38
CA ASN A 121 -15.58 13.24 2.78
C ASN A 121 -15.38 12.08 3.78
N LYS A 122 -15.22 10.84 3.27
CA LYS A 122 -14.98 9.64 4.07
C LYS A 122 -13.49 9.51 4.40
N ASN A 123 -13.13 9.18 5.64
CA ASN A 123 -11.75 8.90 6.02
C ASN A 123 -11.19 7.70 5.23
N ILE A 124 -9.95 7.83 4.80
CA ILE A 124 -9.20 6.76 4.13
C ILE A 124 -8.18 6.23 5.15
N ASN A 125 -8.49 5.07 5.73
CA ASN A 125 -7.62 4.40 6.71
C ASN A 125 -6.98 3.14 6.11
N TYR A 126 -7.38 2.75 4.90
CA TYR A 126 -6.90 1.56 4.22
C TYR A 126 -6.96 1.76 2.71
N ASN A 127 -5.86 1.46 2.02
CA ASN A 127 -5.71 1.64 0.58
C ASN A 127 -4.94 0.50 -0.11
N MET A 128 -4.61 0.65 -1.38
CA MET A 128 -3.90 -0.36 -2.17
C MET A 128 -2.44 -0.57 -1.77
N CYS A 129 -1.83 0.31 -0.98
CA CYS A 129 -0.52 0.05 -0.37
C CYS A 129 -0.64 -0.81 0.89
N THR A 130 -1.59 -0.48 1.75
CA THR A 130 -1.74 -1.15 3.05
C THR A 130 -2.13 -2.61 2.91
N ILE A 131 -2.82 -2.99 1.81
CA ILE A 131 -3.29 -4.36 1.54
C ILE A 131 -2.15 -5.41 1.51
N TYR A 132 -0.92 -5.00 1.24
CA TYR A 132 0.24 -5.92 1.24
C TYR A 132 0.75 -6.25 2.65
N TYR A 133 0.48 -5.38 3.63
CA TYR A 133 1.02 -5.43 4.99
C TYR A 133 -0.02 -5.72 6.06
N LEU A 134 -1.28 -5.51 5.75
CA LEU A 134 -2.38 -5.65 6.69
C LEU A 134 -3.51 -6.43 6.03
N GLU A 135 -3.97 -7.47 6.69
CA GLU A 135 -5.14 -8.22 6.23
C GLU A 135 -6.41 -7.37 6.41
N PRO A 136 -7.30 -7.25 5.40
CA PRO A 136 -8.49 -6.39 5.45
C PRO A 136 -9.66 -7.03 6.24
N ILE A 137 -9.39 -7.44 7.49
CA ILE A 137 -10.39 -8.10 8.34
C ILE A 137 -11.54 -7.14 8.63
N GLY A 138 -12.78 -7.57 8.35
CA GLY A 138 -14.00 -6.81 8.61
C GLY A 138 -14.23 -5.62 7.66
N LEU A 139 -13.36 -5.39 6.68
CA LEU A 139 -13.55 -4.34 5.69
C LEU A 139 -14.44 -4.82 4.56
N THR A 140 -15.35 -3.94 4.12
CA THR A 140 -16.20 -4.14 2.92
C THR A 140 -15.78 -3.26 1.75
N GLN A 141 -14.97 -2.23 2.01
CA GLN A 141 -14.44 -1.32 1.01
C GLN A 141 -13.01 -0.92 1.35
N ILE A 142 -12.18 -0.75 0.33
CA ILE A 142 -10.83 -0.18 0.43
C ILE A 142 -10.67 0.92 -0.61
N TYR A 143 -9.81 1.90 -0.32
CA TYR A 143 -9.55 2.98 -1.25
C TYR A 143 -8.56 2.53 -2.33
N SER A 144 -8.93 2.76 -3.59
CA SER A 144 -8.05 2.57 -4.73
C SER A 144 -7.45 3.89 -5.15
N ASP A 145 -6.15 4.02 -4.93
CA ASP A 145 -5.39 5.22 -5.26
C ASP A 145 -5.37 5.49 -6.79
N ALA A 146 -5.33 4.41 -7.59
CA ALA A 146 -5.33 4.53 -9.04
C ALA A 146 -6.67 5.03 -9.62
N PHE A 147 -7.79 4.60 -9.03
CA PHE A 147 -9.13 4.99 -9.48
C PHE A 147 -9.71 6.18 -8.71
N GLY A 148 -9.05 6.64 -7.64
CA GLY A 148 -9.52 7.76 -6.83
C GLY A 148 -10.85 7.50 -6.12
N LYS A 149 -11.20 6.25 -5.81
CA LYS A 149 -12.48 5.86 -5.22
C LYS A 149 -12.40 4.59 -4.37
N PHE A 150 -13.41 4.36 -3.55
CA PHE A 150 -13.54 3.11 -2.81
C PHE A 150 -14.01 1.98 -3.72
N LEU A 151 -13.40 0.81 -3.58
CA LEU A 151 -13.76 -0.43 -4.26
C LEU A 151 -14.27 -1.44 -3.23
N ASN A 152 -15.19 -2.30 -3.67
CA ASN A 152 -15.73 -3.35 -2.82
C ASN A 152 -14.72 -4.49 -2.66
N ILE A 153 -14.54 -4.90 -1.41
CA ILE A 153 -13.76 -6.07 -1.02
C ILE A 153 -14.62 -6.98 -0.15
N ARG A 154 -14.50 -8.28 -0.33
CA ARG A 154 -15.21 -9.26 0.49
C ARG A 154 -14.29 -10.39 0.90
N SER A 155 -14.48 -10.91 2.10
CA SER A 155 -13.83 -12.13 2.57
C SER A 155 -14.46 -13.35 1.89
N LEU A 156 -13.62 -14.27 1.45
CA LEU A 156 -14.00 -15.59 0.94
C LEU A 156 -13.75 -16.70 1.98
N GLY A 157 -13.36 -16.34 3.21
CA GLY A 157 -12.88 -17.26 4.22
C GLY A 157 -11.40 -17.63 4.03
N ASN A 158 -10.83 -18.36 5.01
CA ASN A 158 -9.46 -18.88 4.96
C ASN A 158 -8.41 -17.81 4.58
N HIS A 159 -8.52 -16.60 5.14
CA HIS A 159 -7.62 -15.48 4.88
C HIS A 159 -7.51 -15.11 3.39
N ARG A 160 -8.57 -15.33 2.62
CA ARG A 160 -8.68 -14.96 1.20
C ARG A 160 -9.74 -13.89 1.00
N TYR A 161 -9.40 -12.87 0.19
CA TYR A 161 -10.26 -11.72 -0.09
C TYR A 161 -10.36 -11.47 -1.59
N GLU A 162 -11.53 -11.03 -2.01
CA GLU A 162 -11.84 -10.67 -3.40
C GLU A 162 -12.08 -9.16 -3.49
N LEU A 163 -11.39 -8.50 -4.41
CA LEU A 163 -11.55 -7.09 -4.74
C LEU A 163 -12.06 -6.96 -6.16
N THR A 164 -13.21 -6.31 -6.33
CA THR A 164 -13.80 -6.05 -7.65
C THR A 164 -13.32 -4.73 -8.20
N LEU A 165 -12.75 -4.74 -9.41
CA LEU A 165 -12.29 -3.57 -10.15
C LEU A 165 -13.43 -2.90 -10.93
N PRO A 166 -13.30 -1.62 -11.33
CA PRO A 166 -14.35 -0.90 -12.07
C PRO A 166 -14.71 -1.51 -13.44
N ASP A 167 -13.79 -2.25 -14.05
CA ASP A 167 -14.00 -2.96 -15.33
C ASP A 167 -14.59 -4.36 -15.15
N GLY A 168 -15.02 -4.72 -13.93
CA GLY A 168 -15.59 -6.00 -13.57
C GLY A 168 -14.58 -7.11 -13.31
N LYS A 169 -13.30 -6.89 -13.54
CA LYS A 169 -12.25 -7.85 -13.20
C LYS A 169 -12.09 -7.98 -11.71
N THR A 170 -11.43 -9.05 -11.29
CA THR A 170 -11.27 -9.40 -9.89
C THR A 170 -9.81 -9.63 -9.54
N ASN A 171 -9.41 -9.12 -8.39
CA ASN A 171 -8.16 -9.46 -7.74
C ASN A 171 -8.44 -10.27 -6.47
N TYR A 172 -7.68 -11.34 -6.26
CA TYR A 172 -7.74 -12.15 -5.05
C TYR A 172 -6.46 -11.98 -4.23
N TYR A 173 -6.62 -11.72 -2.95
CA TYR A 173 -5.52 -11.52 -1.99
C TYR A 173 -5.54 -12.63 -0.98
N ASN A 174 -4.39 -13.31 -0.79
CA ASN A 174 -4.23 -14.42 0.14
C ASN A 174 -3.21 -14.04 1.22
N TYR A 175 -3.56 -14.29 2.50
CA TYR A 175 -2.78 -13.86 3.64
C TYR A 175 -2.27 -15.04 4.48
N ALA A 176 -1.08 -14.82 5.07
CA ALA A 176 -0.54 -15.66 6.13
C ALA A 176 0.12 -14.75 7.17
N ALA A 177 -0.20 -14.95 8.45
CA ALA A 177 0.28 -14.13 9.56
C ALA A 177 0.07 -12.60 9.32
N GLY A 178 -1.07 -12.22 8.72
CA GLY A 178 -1.44 -10.83 8.43
C GLY A 178 -0.75 -10.22 7.20
N ILE A 179 0.21 -10.88 6.57
CA ILE A 179 0.94 -10.42 5.38
C ILE A 179 0.34 -11.06 4.12
N CYS A 180 0.12 -10.27 3.09
CA CYS A 180 -0.30 -10.78 1.79
C CYS A 180 0.84 -11.56 1.14
N PHE A 181 0.70 -12.88 0.99
CA PHE A 181 1.74 -13.70 0.37
C PHE A 181 1.50 -13.96 -1.12
N GLN A 182 0.26 -13.78 -1.59
CA GLN A 182 -0.07 -13.95 -3.00
C GLN A 182 -1.23 -13.06 -3.40
N VAL A 183 -1.09 -12.41 -4.57
CA VAL A 183 -2.19 -11.74 -5.28
C VAL A 183 -2.39 -12.43 -6.62
N GLU A 184 -3.65 -12.71 -6.96
CA GLU A 184 -4.05 -13.21 -8.28
C GLU A 184 -4.88 -12.12 -8.95
N SER A 185 -4.43 -11.63 -10.10
CA SER A 185 -5.12 -10.61 -10.89
C SER A 185 -5.65 -11.23 -12.17
N GLU A 186 -6.97 -11.20 -12.33
CA GLU A 186 -7.62 -11.69 -13.54
C GLU A 186 -7.38 -10.72 -14.71
N GLN A 187 -7.03 -11.29 -15.85
CA GLN A 187 -6.91 -10.59 -17.13
C GLN A 187 -7.79 -11.31 -18.15
N LEU A 188 -8.13 -10.66 -19.27
CA LEU A 188 -9.07 -11.17 -20.26
C LEU A 188 -8.83 -12.64 -20.69
N PHE A 189 -7.55 -13.08 -20.78
CA PHE A 189 -7.20 -14.42 -21.25
C PHE A 189 -6.15 -15.12 -20.38
N SER A 190 -5.83 -14.56 -19.22
CA SER A 190 -4.74 -15.06 -18.38
C SER A 190 -4.87 -14.53 -16.96
N LYS A 191 -4.15 -15.16 -16.04
CA LYS A 191 -4.04 -14.74 -14.66
C LYS A 191 -2.59 -14.31 -14.39
N ILE A 192 -2.41 -13.12 -13.83
CA ILE A 192 -1.13 -12.65 -13.32
C ILE A 192 -1.07 -12.95 -11.83
N ILE A 193 0.01 -13.56 -11.39
CA ILE A 193 0.21 -13.92 -9.98
C ILE A 193 1.40 -13.12 -9.44
N PHE A 194 1.17 -12.41 -8.33
CA PHE A 194 2.22 -11.79 -7.52
C PHE A 194 2.45 -12.71 -6.34
N ARG A 195 3.66 -13.24 -6.20
CA ARG A 195 4.01 -14.17 -5.13
C ARG A 195 5.16 -13.65 -4.31
N LEU A 196 4.96 -13.54 -2.98
CA LEU A 196 5.98 -13.11 -2.04
C LEU A 196 7.19 -14.04 -2.12
N THR A 197 8.38 -13.45 -2.22
CA THR A 197 9.65 -14.17 -2.12
C THR A 197 10.06 -14.23 -0.65
N ARG A 198 10.53 -15.40 -0.23
CA ARG A 198 11.12 -15.61 1.10
C ARG A 198 12.54 -15.10 1.14
#